data_acbfb4e09c1902596c402135e2c266c5
#
_entry.id   acbfb4e09c1902596c402135e2c266c5
#
_cell.length_a   1.000
_cell.length_b   1.000
_cell.length_c   1.000
_cell.angle_alpha   90.00
_cell.angle_beta   90.00
_cell.angle_gamma   90.00
#
_symmetry.space_group_name_H-M   'P 1'
#
loop_
_entity.id
_entity.type
_entity.pdbx_description
1 polymer ?
#
loop_
_entity_poly.entity_id
_entity_poly.type
_entity_poly.pdbx_seq_one_letter_code
_entity_poly.pdbx_strand_id
1 'polypeptide(L)'
;MTSHLTLPARSAQGVIGLALAVAIAGSWLAIHFYGILVFTLSWETLPLALAMAVVQCWLSVGVFIVCHDAMHGSLAPGRPRLNGAIGTVLLALYAGFAWTQLRDAHFAHHKLAGRAGDPDFDEHHPDDFFRWYGTFFKRYFGWRSLLFVHTVVGIYWLVLDIPMAQIVLLYGLPALGSSLQLFYFGTYRPHCHREGQPFADRHNARSNDFGTLASLATCFHFGYHLEHHHRPDVPWWRLPAAKRARVGQTDLNEKVPA
;
A
#
# COMPACT_ATOMS: atom_id res chain seq x y z
N MET A 1 -15.72 22.86 19.09
CA MET A 1 -14.25 22.81 19.19
C MET A 1 -13.70 22.29 17.85
N THR A 2 -13.09 23.14 17.05
CA THR A 2 -12.47 22.75 15.77
C THR A 2 -11.27 21.86 16.08
N SER A 3 -11.42 20.56 15.81
CA SER A 3 -10.29 19.62 15.93
C SER A 3 -9.30 19.87 14.79
N HIS A 4 -8.40 20.82 14.98
CA HIS A 4 -7.29 20.96 14.04
C HIS A 4 -6.41 19.70 14.12
N LEU A 5 -6.12 19.09 12.97
CA LEU A 5 -5.17 17.97 12.91
C LEU A 5 -3.79 18.49 13.33
N THR A 6 -3.35 18.14 14.52
CA THR A 6 -1.99 18.40 14.97
C THR A 6 -1.13 17.18 14.69
N LEU A 7 -0.06 17.35 13.92
CA LEU A 7 0.95 16.29 13.75
C LEU A 7 1.90 16.29 14.94
N PRO A 8 2.46 15.12 15.32
CA PRO A 8 3.55 15.07 16.28
C PRO A 8 4.74 15.91 15.82
N ALA A 9 5.61 16.31 16.75
CA ALA A 9 6.89 16.89 16.39
C ALA A 9 7.62 15.98 15.39
N ARG A 10 8.32 16.55 14.40
CA ARG A 10 8.97 15.79 13.32
C ARG A 10 9.86 14.65 13.82
N SER A 11 10.55 14.85 14.94
CA SER A 11 11.36 13.81 15.58
C SER A 11 10.51 12.66 16.11
N ALA A 12 9.41 12.94 16.80
CA ALA A 12 8.50 11.92 17.32
C ALA A 12 7.78 11.17 16.17
N GLN A 13 7.36 11.88 15.13
CA GLN A 13 6.79 11.22 13.93
C GLN A 13 7.79 10.24 13.30
N GLY A 14 9.06 10.67 13.15
CA GLY A 14 10.11 9.81 12.60
C GLY A 14 10.39 8.59 13.46
N VAL A 15 10.43 8.72 14.78
CA VAL A 15 10.63 7.57 15.69
C VAL A 15 9.49 6.57 15.58
N ILE A 16 8.24 7.04 15.61
CA ILE A 16 7.05 6.17 15.46
C ILE A 16 7.04 5.51 14.09
N GLY A 17 7.25 6.29 13.02
CA GLY A 17 7.27 5.77 11.65
C GLY A 17 8.33 4.68 11.46
N LEU A 18 9.55 4.89 11.94
CA LEU A 18 10.63 3.91 11.85
C LEU A 18 10.35 2.67 12.71
N ALA A 19 9.81 2.83 13.93
CA ALA A 19 9.44 1.70 14.77
C ALA A 19 8.37 0.82 14.11
N LEU A 20 7.33 1.44 13.52
CA LEU A 20 6.29 0.74 12.77
C LEU A 20 6.87 0.06 11.51
N ALA A 21 7.77 0.74 10.78
CA ALA A 21 8.43 0.15 9.62
C ALA A 21 9.25 -1.10 10.00
N VAL A 22 10.01 -1.04 11.09
CA VAL A 22 10.76 -2.20 11.61
C VAL A 22 9.83 -3.32 12.04
N ALA A 23 8.73 -3.01 12.74
CA ALA A 23 7.75 -4.01 13.16
C ALA A 23 7.09 -4.70 11.95
N ILE A 24 6.63 -3.93 10.96
CA ILE A 24 5.96 -4.46 9.77
C ILE A 24 6.94 -5.26 8.91
N ALA A 25 8.07 -4.66 8.52
CA ALA A 25 9.04 -5.33 7.66
C ALA A 25 9.73 -6.53 8.35
N GLY A 26 10.01 -6.40 9.65
CA GLY A 26 10.58 -7.50 10.45
C GLY A 26 9.62 -8.67 10.57
N SER A 27 8.34 -8.43 10.85
CA SER A 27 7.31 -9.48 10.90
C SER A 27 7.09 -10.11 9.52
N TRP A 28 7.06 -9.30 8.46
CA TRP A 28 6.95 -9.76 7.07
C TRP A 28 8.09 -10.71 6.69
N LEU A 29 9.33 -10.35 6.99
CA LEU A 29 10.51 -11.21 6.74
C LEU A 29 10.49 -12.46 7.63
N ALA A 30 10.16 -12.32 8.91
CA ALA A 30 10.12 -13.44 9.86
C ALA A 30 9.12 -14.51 9.42
N ILE A 31 7.88 -14.12 9.07
CA ILE A 31 6.86 -15.07 8.59
C ILE A 31 7.27 -15.66 7.24
N HIS A 32 7.83 -14.84 6.34
CA HIS A 32 8.31 -15.31 5.05
C HIS A 32 9.39 -16.39 5.20
N PHE A 33 10.47 -16.11 5.94
CA PHE A 33 11.55 -17.07 6.10
C PHE A 33 11.13 -18.29 6.92
N TYR A 34 10.34 -18.12 7.96
CA TYR A 34 9.76 -19.25 8.69
C TYR A 34 8.91 -20.12 7.76
N GLY A 35 7.99 -19.53 7.02
CA GLY A 35 7.07 -20.23 6.12
C GLY A 35 7.77 -20.94 4.96
N ILE A 36 8.88 -20.40 4.47
CA ILE A 36 9.63 -21.02 3.37
C ILE A 36 10.68 -22.02 3.86
N LEU A 37 11.45 -21.69 4.90
CA LEU A 37 12.66 -22.47 5.25
C LEU A 37 12.44 -23.45 6.42
N VAL A 38 11.45 -23.23 7.28
CA VAL A 38 11.28 -24.01 8.52
C VAL A 38 9.96 -24.78 8.52
N PHE A 39 8.89 -24.16 8.02
CA PHE A 39 7.57 -24.75 8.02
C PHE A 39 7.46 -25.90 7.02
N THR A 40 6.75 -26.97 7.42
CA THR A 40 6.44 -28.10 6.54
C THR A 40 4.96 -28.09 6.21
N LEU A 41 4.63 -27.95 4.93
CA LEU A 41 3.25 -27.97 4.43
C LEU A 41 2.74 -29.43 4.38
N SER A 42 1.64 -29.67 5.06
CA SER A 42 0.90 -30.95 5.05
C SER A 42 -0.61 -30.65 5.20
N TRP A 43 -1.45 -31.66 5.07
CA TRP A 43 -2.89 -31.50 5.31
C TRP A 43 -3.22 -31.08 6.75
N GLU A 44 -2.42 -31.51 7.72
CA GLU A 44 -2.58 -31.17 9.14
C GLU A 44 -2.17 -29.71 9.42
N THR A 45 -1.15 -29.21 8.73
CA THR A 45 -0.63 -27.85 8.90
C THR A 45 -1.26 -26.84 7.95
N LEU A 46 -2.09 -27.29 7.01
CA LEU A 46 -2.73 -26.41 6.01
C LEU A 46 -3.52 -25.24 6.63
N PRO A 47 -4.32 -25.40 7.71
CA PRO A 47 -5.02 -24.27 8.32
C PRO A 47 -4.06 -23.16 8.81
N LEU A 48 -2.90 -23.56 9.38
CA LEU A 48 -1.87 -22.60 9.79
C LEU A 48 -1.19 -21.96 8.59
N ALA A 49 -0.92 -22.72 7.52
CA ALA A 49 -0.37 -22.17 6.28
C ALA A 49 -1.28 -21.11 5.65
N LEU A 50 -2.60 -21.36 5.63
CA LEU A 50 -3.58 -20.39 5.15
C LEU A 50 -3.61 -19.13 6.01
N ALA A 51 -3.57 -19.27 7.34
CA ALA A 51 -3.50 -18.13 8.25
C ALA A 51 -2.22 -17.32 8.04
N MET A 52 -1.06 -17.99 7.89
CA MET A 52 0.21 -17.33 7.56
C MET A 52 0.15 -16.61 6.20
N ALA A 53 -0.44 -17.21 5.18
CA ALA A 53 -0.60 -16.59 3.86
C ALA A 53 -1.44 -15.30 3.92
N VAL A 54 -2.54 -15.30 4.68
CA VAL A 54 -3.38 -14.10 4.90
C VAL A 54 -2.60 -13.01 5.63
N VAL A 55 -1.90 -13.35 6.72
CA VAL A 55 -1.09 -12.38 7.47
C VAL A 55 0.06 -11.87 6.61
N GLN A 56 0.71 -12.74 5.84
CA GLN A 56 1.79 -12.37 4.92
C GLN A 56 1.31 -11.42 3.81
N CYS A 57 0.12 -11.66 3.26
CA CYS A 57 -0.52 -10.77 2.30
C CYS A 57 -0.75 -9.38 2.92
N TRP A 58 -1.34 -9.31 4.11
CA TRP A 58 -1.60 -8.07 4.83
C TRP A 58 -0.30 -7.32 5.17
N LEU A 59 0.73 -8.03 5.69
CA LEU A 59 2.04 -7.42 5.95
C LEU A 59 2.73 -6.92 4.67
N SER A 60 2.55 -7.62 3.54
CA SER A 60 3.06 -7.14 2.24
C SER A 60 2.44 -5.81 1.84
N VAL A 61 1.12 -5.63 2.06
CA VAL A 61 0.47 -4.32 1.93
C VAL A 61 1.15 -3.30 2.84
N GLY A 62 1.37 -3.63 4.11
CA GLY A 62 2.03 -2.75 5.08
C GLY A 62 3.44 -2.32 4.66
N VAL A 63 4.25 -3.25 4.12
CA VAL A 63 5.58 -2.94 3.56
C VAL A 63 5.47 -1.92 2.44
N PHE A 64 4.51 -2.08 1.53
CA PHE A 64 4.30 -1.11 0.45
C PHE A 64 3.85 0.27 0.99
N ILE A 65 2.98 0.31 1.99
CA ILE A 65 2.54 1.56 2.63
C ILE A 65 3.69 2.26 3.37
N VAL A 66 4.61 1.52 3.99
CA VAL A 66 5.86 2.08 4.53
C VAL A 66 6.71 2.73 3.44
N CYS A 67 6.86 2.06 2.28
CA CYS A 67 7.56 2.63 1.14
C CYS A 67 6.86 3.89 0.60
N HIS A 68 5.54 3.89 0.56
CA HIS A 68 4.72 5.01 0.15
C HIS A 68 4.93 6.23 1.07
N ASP A 69 4.90 6.07 2.40
CA ASP A 69 5.22 7.13 3.35
C ASP A 69 6.67 7.63 3.18
N ALA A 70 7.60 6.73 2.86
CA ALA A 70 8.97 7.11 2.54
C ALA A 70 9.05 7.98 1.27
N MET A 71 8.21 7.73 0.24
CA MET A 71 8.14 8.56 -0.98
C MET A 71 7.76 10.00 -0.64
N HIS A 72 6.77 10.19 0.24
CA HIS A 72 6.33 11.50 0.70
C HIS A 72 7.23 12.13 1.77
N GLY A 73 8.18 11.36 2.32
CA GLY A 73 9.03 11.82 3.42
C GLY A 73 8.31 11.87 4.77
N SER A 74 7.09 11.35 4.87
CA SER A 74 6.29 11.29 6.10
C SER A 74 6.77 10.19 7.06
N LEU A 75 7.44 9.15 6.56
CA LEU A 75 8.03 8.07 7.37
C LEU A 75 9.13 8.60 8.33
N ALA A 76 10.08 9.36 7.82
CA ALA A 76 11.16 9.99 8.60
C ALA A 76 11.33 11.46 8.15
N PRO A 77 10.54 12.41 8.71
CA PRO A 77 10.53 13.79 8.27
C PRO A 77 11.91 14.46 8.41
N GLY A 78 12.31 15.18 7.35
CA GLY A 78 13.61 15.85 7.28
C GLY A 78 14.81 14.93 7.01
N ARG A 79 14.59 13.63 6.77
CA ARG A 79 15.66 12.65 6.48
C ARG A 79 15.52 12.01 5.10
N PRO A 80 15.65 12.75 3.99
CA PRO A 80 15.38 12.24 2.64
C PRO A 80 16.27 11.05 2.25
N ARG A 81 17.53 11.03 2.68
CA ARG A 81 18.45 9.91 2.41
C ARG A 81 17.99 8.63 3.10
N LEU A 82 17.49 8.72 4.33
CA LEU A 82 16.97 7.57 5.08
C LEU A 82 15.68 7.03 4.45
N ASN A 83 14.75 7.92 4.11
CA ASN A 83 13.52 7.54 3.39
C ASN A 83 13.87 6.83 2.07
N GLY A 84 14.78 7.40 1.26
CA GLY A 84 15.21 6.80 0.02
C GLY A 84 15.88 5.42 0.19
N ALA A 85 16.72 5.26 1.20
CA ALA A 85 17.38 3.99 1.49
C ALA A 85 16.35 2.90 1.91
N ILE A 86 15.45 3.22 2.85
CA ILE A 86 14.41 2.29 3.30
C ILE A 86 13.50 1.89 2.13
N GLY A 87 12.99 2.88 1.36
CA GLY A 87 12.14 2.60 0.21
C GLY A 87 12.85 1.77 -0.86
N THR A 88 14.12 2.05 -1.15
CA THR A 88 14.91 1.28 -2.13
C THR A 88 15.05 -0.18 -1.70
N VAL A 89 15.44 -0.43 -0.46
CA VAL A 89 15.65 -1.79 0.06
C VAL A 89 14.32 -2.56 0.10
N LEU A 90 13.29 -1.97 0.67
CA LEU A 90 12.01 -2.65 0.82
C LEU A 90 11.32 -2.92 -0.52
N LEU A 91 11.33 -1.99 -1.48
CA LEU A 91 10.76 -2.20 -2.82
C LEU A 91 11.54 -3.23 -3.63
N ALA A 92 12.88 -3.26 -3.48
CA ALA A 92 13.70 -4.27 -4.11
C ALA A 92 13.39 -5.68 -3.56
N LEU A 93 13.26 -5.83 -2.24
CA LEU A 93 12.90 -7.09 -1.59
C LEU A 93 11.45 -7.49 -1.87
N TYR A 94 10.54 -6.53 -2.01
CA TYR A 94 9.12 -6.79 -2.24
C TYR A 94 8.86 -7.50 -3.58
N ALA A 95 9.37 -6.97 -4.69
CA ALA A 95 9.17 -7.54 -6.03
C ALA A 95 10.22 -7.06 -7.06
N GLY A 96 11.43 -6.70 -6.63
CA GLY A 96 12.46 -6.17 -7.53
C GLY A 96 12.14 -4.79 -8.11
N PHE A 97 11.27 -4.03 -7.46
CA PHE A 97 10.85 -2.69 -7.94
C PHE A 97 11.97 -1.66 -7.78
N ALA A 98 12.05 -0.75 -8.75
CA ALA A 98 12.97 0.38 -8.71
C ALA A 98 12.33 1.56 -7.96
N TRP A 99 12.97 2.02 -6.89
CA TRP A 99 12.53 3.16 -6.07
C TRP A 99 12.19 4.41 -6.88
N THR A 100 13.10 4.83 -7.75
CA THR A 100 12.91 6.05 -8.55
C THR A 100 11.71 5.95 -9.46
N GLN A 101 11.53 4.81 -10.14
CA GLN A 101 10.41 4.58 -11.05
C GLN A 101 9.06 4.67 -10.33
N LEU A 102 8.91 3.98 -9.20
CA LEU A 102 7.64 4.01 -8.45
C LEU A 102 7.39 5.37 -7.83
N ARG A 103 8.42 5.99 -7.25
CA ARG A 103 8.31 7.31 -6.65
C ARG A 103 7.89 8.37 -7.67
N ASP A 104 8.52 8.39 -8.84
CA ASP A 104 8.22 9.38 -9.89
C ASP A 104 6.81 9.17 -10.46
N ALA A 105 6.40 7.90 -10.67
CA ALA A 105 5.04 7.56 -11.05
C ALA A 105 4.02 7.99 -10.00
N HIS A 106 4.29 7.74 -8.72
CA HIS A 106 3.41 8.15 -7.62
C HIS A 106 3.23 9.67 -7.51
N PHE A 107 4.29 10.44 -7.69
CA PHE A 107 4.17 11.91 -7.76
C PHE A 107 3.45 12.40 -9.01
N ALA A 108 3.58 11.72 -10.15
CA ALA A 108 2.80 12.03 -11.35
C ALA A 108 1.31 11.72 -11.10
N HIS A 109 0.98 10.62 -10.43
CA HIS A 109 -0.38 10.27 -10.00
C HIS A 109 -0.98 11.39 -9.12
N HIS A 110 -0.28 11.88 -8.10
CA HIS A 110 -0.78 12.98 -7.26
C HIS A 110 -1.11 14.26 -8.05
N LYS A 111 -0.38 14.53 -9.15
CA LYS A 111 -0.62 15.69 -10.02
C LYS A 111 -1.82 15.49 -10.95
N LEU A 112 -2.00 14.27 -11.44
CA LEU A 112 -2.92 13.96 -12.52
C LEU A 112 -4.09 13.08 -12.10
N ALA A 113 -4.21 12.75 -10.82
CA ALA A 113 -5.09 11.74 -10.25
C ALA A 113 -6.42 11.57 -11.00
N GLY A 114 -6.65 10.34 -11.51
CA GLY A 114 -7.86 9.97 -12.23
C GLY A 114 -8.10 10.68 -13.57
N ARG A 115 -7.04 11.17 -14.22
CA ARG A 115 -7.08 11.89 -15.51
C ARG A 115 -6.15 11.25 -16.52
N ALA A 116 -6.30 11.65 -17.78
CA ALA A 116 -5.38 11.27 -18.85
C ALA A 116 -3.91 11.60 -18.49
N GLY A 117 -3.03 10.64 -18.69
CA GLY A 117 -1.61 10.76 -18.33
C GLY A 117 -1.26 10.39 -16.89
N ASP A 118 -2.24 10.11 -16.03
CA ASP A 118 -2.01 9.52 -14.70
C ASP A 118 -1.47 8.09 -14.87
N PRO A 119 -0.26 7.78 -14.34
CA PRO A 119 0.29 6.43 -14.47
C PRO A 119 -0.52 5.34 -13.76
N ASP A 120 -1.34 5.68 -12.77
CA ASP A 120 -2.16 4.73 -12.03
C ASP A 120 -3.57 4.59 -12.57
N PHE A 121 -3.95 5.38 -13.60
CA PHE A 121 -5.29 5.43 -14.16
C PHE A 121 -5.36 4.75 -15.54
N ASP A 122 -6.45 4.01 -15.79
CA ASP A 122 -6.79 3.52 -17.12
C ASP A 122 -7.90 4.39 -17.72
N GLU A 123 -7.52 5.35 -18.57
CA GLU A 123 -8.45 6.29 -19.21
C GLU A 123 -9.41 5.62 -20.19
N HIS A 124 -9.07 4.43 -20.69
CA HIS A 124 -9.91 3.67 -21.62
C HIS A 124 -10.93 2.79 -20.90
N HIS A 125 -10.66 2.43 -19.63
CA HIS A 125 -11.52 1.55 -18.83
C HIS A 125 -11.62 2.04 -17.38
N PRO A 126 -12.15 3.27 -17.15
CA PRO A 126 -12.08 3.95 -15.85
C PRO A 126 -12.97 3.36 -14.76
N ASP A 127 -13.83 2.39 -15.11
CA ASP A 127 -14.78 1.67 -14.25
C ASP A 127 -14.64 0.14 -14.31
N ASP A 128 -13.88 -0.41 -15.28
CA ASP A 128 -13.65 -1.86 -15.40
C ASP A 128 -12.47 -2.29 -14.53
N PHE A 129 -12.76 -2.94 -13.41
CA PHE A 129 -11.76 -3.41 -12.45
C PHE A 129 -10.69 -4.31 -13.07
N PHE A 130 -11.07 -5.31 -13.86
CA PHE A 130 -10.11 -6.29 -14.35
C PHE A 130 -9.21 -5.75 -15.46
N ARG A 131 -9.75 -4.94 -16.36
CA ARG A 131 -8.96 -4.30 -17.41
C ARG A 131 -8.00 -3.28 -16.81
N TRP A 132 -8.48 -2.46 -15.91
CA TRP A 132 -7.64 -1.48 -15.23
C TRP A 132 -6.55 -2.15 -14.38
N TYR A 133 -6.88 -3.20 -13.59
CA TYR A 133 -5.87 -3.97 -12.89
C TYR A 133 -4.82 -4.57 -13.84
N GLY A 134 -5.23 -5.10 -14.98
CA GLY A 134 -4.32 -5.63 -15.99
C GLY A 134 -3.36 -4.58 -16.55
N THR A 135 -3.84 -3.36 -16.81
CA THR A 135 -3.03 -2.21 -17.27
C THR A 135 -2.06 -1.77 -16.17
N PHE A 136 -2.55 -1.58 -14.95
CA PHE A 136 -1.75 -1.24 -13.77
C PHE A 136 -0.65 -2.29 -13.50
N PHE A 137 -1.01 -3.56 -13.46
CA PHE A 137 -0.09 -4.65 -13.22
C PHE A 137 1.04 -4.69 -14.26
N LYS A 138 0.70 -4.64 -15.56
CA LYS A 138 1.68 -4.63 -16.66
C LYS A 138 2.63 -3.44 -16.60
N ARG A 139 2.17 -2.28 -16.13
CA ARG A 139 2.98 -1.05 -16.02
C ARG A 139 4.08 -1.19 -14.97
N TYR A 140 3.76 -1.77 -13.82
CA TYR A 140 4.70 -1.87 -12.71
C TYR A 140 5.46 -3.19 -12.66
N PHE A 141 4.81 -4.30 -13.03
CA PHE A 141 5.43 -5.62 -13.03
C PHE A 141 6.16 -5.88 -14.37
N GLY A 142 7.30 -5.21 -14.53
CA GLY A 142 8.13 -5.31 -15.74
C GLY A 142 9.17 -6.46 -15.66
N TRP A 143 10.09 -6.47 -16.63
CA TRP A 143 11.13 -7.52 -16.76
C TRP A 143 11.98 -7.69 -15.51
N ARG A 144 12.28 -6.60 -14.76
CA ARG A 144 13.03 -6.67 -13.50
C ARG A 144 12.32 -7.48 -12.44
N SER A 145 11.02 -7.24 -12.27
CA SER A 145 10.19 -7.99 -11.32
C SER A 145 10.04 -9.44 -11.76
N LEU A 146 9.87 -9.69 -13.06
CA LEU A 146 9.87 -11.05 -13.61
C LEU A 146 11.19 -11.77 -13.28
N LEU A 147 12.32 -11.16 -13.57
CA LEU A 147 13.65 -11.73 -13.27
C LEU A 147 13.81 -11.98 -11.76
N PHE A 148 13.45 -11.02 -10.92
CA PHE A 148 13.51 -11.15 -9.46
C PHE A 148 12.67 -12.33 -8.97
N VAL A 149 11.40 -12.41 -9.35
CA VAL A 149 10.50 -13.48 -8.91
C VAL A 149 10.97 -14.84 -9.42
N HIS A 150 11.38 -14.95 -10.69
CA HIS A 150 11.90 -16.22 -11.22
C HIS A 150 13.18 -16.64 -10.51
N THR A 151 14.07 -15.70 -10.20
CA THR A 151 15.30 -16.00 -9.44
C THR A 151 14.98 -16.49 -8.03
N VAL A 152 14.09 -15.80 -7.30
CA VAL A 152 13.68 -16.20 -5.94
C VAL A 152 13.01 -17.58 -5.95
N VAL A 153 12.03 -17.78 -6.83
CA VAL A 153 11.36 -19.08 -6.98
C VAL A 153 12.34 -20.19 -7.40
N GLY A 154 13.24 -19.88 -8.33
CA GLY A 154 14.29 -20.83 -8.77
C GLY A 154 15.23 -21.23 -7.64
N ILE A 155 15.66 -20.28 -6.79
CA ILE A 155 16.47 -20.57 -5.61
C ILE A 155 15.70 -21.47 -4.63
N TYR A 156 14.45 -21.12 -4.30
CA TYR A 156 13.65 -21.91 -3.37
C TYR A 156 13.39 -23.32 -3.89
N TRP A 157 13.00 -23.45 -5.15
CA TRP A 157 12.62 -24.73 -5.72
C TRP A 157 13.83 -25.61 -6.08
N LEU A 158 14.82 -25.06 -6.83
CA LEU A 158 15.89 -25.84 -7.45
C LEU A 158 17.14 -25.97 -6.56
N VAL A 159 17.38 -24.98 -5.67
CA VAL A 159 18.58 -24.99 -4.82
C VAL A 159 18.26 -25.43 -3.40
N LEU A 160 17.11 -24.98 -2.84
CA LEU A 160 16.71 -25.30 -1.46
C LEU A 160 15.70 -26.45 -1.37
N ASP A 161 15.27 -27.02 -2.52
CA ASP A 161 14.33 -28.15 -2.61
C ASP A 161 12.98 -27.92 -1.89
N ILE A 162 12.52 -26.68 -1.86
CA ILE A 162 11.24 -26.31 -1.25
C ILE A 162 10.09 -26.75 -2.18
N PRO A 163 9.05 -27.47 -1.67
CA PRO A 163 7.93 -27.88 -2.49
C PRO A 163 7.22 -26.71 -3.18
N MET A 164 6.94 -26.83 -4.48
CA MET A 164 6.31 -25.77 -5.27
C MET A 164 4.97 -25.33 -4.66
N ALA A 165 4.17 -26.25 -4.10
CA ALA A 165 2.92 -25.93 -3.42
C ALA A 165 3.12 -24.98 -2.23
N GLN A 166 4.20 -25.15 -1.47
CA GLN A 166 4.56 -24.30 -0.34
C GLN A 166 4.99 -22.90 -0.83
N ILE A 167 5.82 -22.83 -1.90
CA ILE A 167 6.23 -21.57 -2.52
C ILE A 167 5.01 -20.80 -3.04
N VAL A 168 4.11 -21.46 -3.76
CA VAL A 168 2.88 -20.84 -4.28
C VAL A 168 2.03 -20.32 -3.13
N LEU A 169 1.79 -21.14 -2.10
CA LEU A 169 0.89 -20.78 -0.99
C LEU A 169 1.46 -19.66 -0.10
N LEU A 170 2.75 -19.71 0.24
CA LEU A 170 3.35 -18.83 1.27
C LEU A 170 4.18 -17.67 0.71
N TYR A 171 4.42 -17.66 -0.62
CA TYR A 171 5.08 -16.54 -1.31
C TYR A 171 4.22 -15.97 -2.45
N GLY A 172 3.83 -16.80 -3.41
CA GLY A 172 3.13 -16.36 -4.63
C GLY A 172 1.75 -15.76 -4.35
N LEU A 173 0.88 -16.50 -3.65
CA LEU A 173 -0.48 -16.03 -3.34
C LEU A 173 -0.50 -14.78 -2.45
N PRO A 174 0.32 -14.65 -1.38
CA PRO A 174 0.43 -13.41 -0.62
C PRO A 174 0.89 -12.22 -1.47
N ALA A 175 1.86 -12.39 -2.36
CA ALA A 175 2.35 -11.33 -3.23
C ALA A 175 1.27 -10.85 -4.22
N LEU A 176 0.56 -11.79 -4.87
CA LEU A 176 -0.53 -11.47 -5.78
C LEU A 176 -1.72 -10.85 -5.04
N GLY A 177 -2.10 -11.42 -3.88
CA GLY A 177 -3.19 -10.92 -3.04
C GLY A 177 -2.93 -9.49 -2.57
N SER A 178 -1.70 -9.18 -2.12
CA SER A 178 -1.33 -7.82 -1.71
C SER A 178 -1.37 -6.82 -2.87
N SER A 179 -0.97 -7.22 -4.08
CA SER A 179 -1.08 -6.38 -5.28
C SER A 179 -2.55 -6.05 -5.60
N LEU A 180 -3.44 -7.05 -5.55
CA LEU A 180 -4.88 -6.84 -5.73
C LEU A 180 -5.49 -5.95 -4.64
N GLN A 181 -5.08 -6.14 -3.38
CA GLN A 181 -5.56 -5.36 -2.24
C GLN A 181 -5.13 -3.90 -2.33
N LEU A 182 -3.85 -3.65 -2.66
CA LEU A 182 -3.31 -2.31 -2.90
C LEU A 182 -4.01 -1.62 -4.06
N PHE A 183 -4.16 -2.32 -5.19
CA PHE A 183 -4.85 -1.77 -6.35
C PHE A 183 -6.30 -1.43 -6.02
N TYR A 184 -7.05 -2.35 -5.38
CA TYR A 184 -8.46 -2.13 -5.09
C TYR A 184 -8.68 -0.96 -4.14
N PHE A 185 -7.98 -0.92 -2.99
CA PHE A 185 -8.19 0.09 -1.96
C PHE A 185 -7.41 1.39 -2.18
N GLY A 186 -6.25 1.31 -2.83
CA GLY A 186 -5.36 2.45 -3.04
C GLY A 186 -5.50 3.12 -4.41
N THR A 187 -6.05 2.44 -5.42
CA THR A 187 -6.15 2.97 -6.78
C THR A 187 -7.57 2.93 -7.32
N TYR A 188 -8.12 1.73 -7.51
CA TYR A 188 -9.42 1.57 -8.20
C TYR A 188 -10.57 2.23 -7.44
N ARG A 189 -10.81 1.82 -6.19
CA ARG A 189 -11.95 2.30 -5.41
C ARG A 189 -11.94 3.81 -5.18
N PRO A 190 -10.80 4.46 -4.86
CA PRO A 190 -10.73 5.90 -4.72
C PRO A 190 -10.97 6.68 -6.02
N HIS A 191 -10.43 6.21 -7.15
CA HIS A 191 -10.38 6.95 -8.41
C HIS A 191 -11.35 6.44 -9.48
N CYS A 192 -12.11 5.37 -9.23
CA CYS A 192 -13.08 4.83 -10.16
C CYS A 192 -14.13 5.87 -10.53
N HIS A 193 -14.29 6.14 -11.82
CA HIS A 193 -15.34 7.01 -12.33
C HIS A 193 -16.69 6.29 -12.24
N ARG A 194 -17.67 6.91 -11.63
CA ARG A 194 -19.01 6.34 -11.46
C ARG A 194 -20.03 7.34 -11.94
N GLU A 195 -20.97 6.89 -12.74
CA GLU A 195 -22.06 7.72 -13.22
C GLU A 195 -22.87 8.29 -12.04
N GLY A 196 -23.20 9.57 -12.10
CA GLY A 196 -23.92 10.26 -11.04
C GLY A 196 -23.16 10.52 -9.73
N GLN A 197 -21.86 10.18 -9.68
CA GLN A 197 -21.02 10.38 -8.50
C GLN A 197 -19.75 11.18 -8.84
N PRO A 198 -19.84 12.50 -9.04
CA PRO A 198 -18.67 13.33 -9.31
C PRO A 198 -17.69 13.32 -8.14
N PHE A 199 -16.45 13.66 -8.42
CA PHE A 199 -15.45 13.88 -7.38
C PHE A 199 -15.65 15.23 -6.72
N ALA A 200 -15.29 15.33 -5.44
CA ALA A 200 -15.47 16.56 -4.66
C ALA A 200 -14.50 17.68 -5.10
N ASP A 201 -13.35 17.32 -5.61
CA ASP A 201 -12.30 18.28 -5.98
C ASP A 201 -11.35 17.74 -7.05
N ARG A 202 -10.29 18.53 -7.33
CA ARG A 202 -9.27 18.26 -8.37
C ARG A 202 -8.46 16.98 -8.15
N HIS A 203 -8.48 16.40 -6.94
CA HIS A 203 -7.72 15.19 -6.63
C HIS A 203 -8.40 13.93 -7.15
N ASN A 204 -9.67 14.04 -7.61
CA ASN A 204 -10.45 12.92 -8.13
C ASN A 204 -10.32 11.67 -7.27
N ALA A 205 -10.39 11.85 -5.96
CA ALA A 205 -10.23 10.79 -4.99
C ALA A 205 -11.44 10.74 -4.04
N ARG A 206 -11.74 9.54 -3.55
CA ARG A 206 -12.75 9.28 -2.52
C ARG A 206 -12.12 8.55 -1.35
N SER A 207 -12.68 8.71 -0.17
CA SER A 207 -12.32 7.95 1.01
C SER A 207 -13.39 6.91 1.32
N ASN A 208 -12.95 5.76 1.84
CA ASN A 208 -13.85 4.76 2.38
C ASN A 208 -14.51 5.25 3.68
N ASP A 209 -15.76 4.79 3.93
CA ASP A 209 -16.48 5.07 5.18
C ASP A 209 -16.27 3.98 6.24
N PHE A 210 -15.18 3.25 6.13
CA PHE A 210 -14.82 2.22 7.09
C PHE A 210 -14.41 2.84 8.44
N GLY A 211 -14.80 2.19 9.53
CA GLY A 211 -14.25 2.48 10.85
C GLY A 211 -12.75 2.15 10.92
N THR A 212 -12.08 2.63 11.97
CA THR A 212 -10.62 2.55 12.12
C THR A 212 -10.07 1.10 11.99
N LEU A 213 -10.71 0.11 12.63
CA LEU A 213 -10.23 -1.28 12.57
C LEU A 213 -10.37 -1.87 11.16
N ALA A 214 -11.51 -1.69 10.51
CA ALA A 214 -11.72 -2.16 9.14
C ALA A 214 -10.79 -1.47 8.15
N SER A 215 -10.55 -0.17 8.32
CA SER A 215 -9.61 0.59 7.50
C SER A 215 -8.15 0.12 7.67
N LEU A 216 -7.75 -0.27 8.89
CA LEU A 216 -6.43 -0.87 9.13
C LEU A 216 -6.32 -2.25 8.46
N ALA A 217 -7.31 -3.11 8.68
CA ALA A 217 -7.32 -4.47 8.16
C ALA A 217 -7.37 -4.53 6.63
N THR A 218 -8.05 -3.58 6.00
CA THR A 218 -8.20 -3.57 4.53
C THR A 218 -6.98 -3.02 3.80
N CYS A 219 -6.32 -1.97 4.29
CA CYS A 219 -5.16 -1.41 3.59
C CYS A 219 -4.38 -0.39 4.45
N PHE A 220 -4.07 -0.66 5.72
CA PHE A 220 -3.28 0.25 6.59
C PHE A 220 -3.78 1.70 6.52
N HIS A 221 -5.09 1.89 6.63
CA HIS A 221 -5.79 3.19 6.52
C HIS A 221 -5.68 3.89 5.16
N PHE A 222 -5.04 3.26 4.15
CA PHE A 222 -4.86 3.88 2.85
C PHE A 222 -6.18 4.06 2.07
N GLY A 223 -7.25 3.41 2.50
CA GLY A 223 -8.61 3.68 2.03
C GLY A 223 -9.15 5.06 2.42
N TYR A 224 -8.49 5.81 3.32
CA TYR A 224 -8.71 7.24 3.56
C TYR A 224 -7.91 8.08 2.56
N HIS A 225 -8.15 7.81 1.28
CA HIS A 225 -7.29 8.22 0.18
C HIS A 225 -7.42 9.71 -0.16
N LEU A 226 -8.63 10.28 -0.03
CA LEU A 226 -8.83 11.72 -0.22
C LEU A 226 -8.03 12.54 0.81
N GLU A 227 -8.03 12.10 2.09
CA GLU A 227 -7.24 12.72 3.13
C GLU A 227 -5.74 12.64 2.84
N HIS A 228 -5.29 11.52 2.28
CA HIS A 228 -3.92 11.36 1.84
C HIS A 228 -3.57 12.31 0.69
N HIS A 229 -4.42 12.44 -0.34
CA HIS A 229 -4.19 13.38 -1.44
C HIS A 229 -4.15 14.84 -1.00
N HIS A 230 -4.98 15.22 -0.01
CA HIS A 230 -4.96 16.56 0.57
C HIS A 230 -3.72 16.83 1.44
N ARG A 231 -3.26 15.81 2.16
CA ARG A 231 -2.20 15.91 3.17
C ARG A 231 -1.22 14.73 3.07
N PRO A 232 -0.41 14.67 2.00
CA PRO A 232 0.56 13.59 1.81
C PRO A 232 1.70 13.60 2.84
N ASP A 233 1.83 14.67 3.62
CA ASP A 233 2.73 14.79 4.76
C ASP A 233 2.23 14.03 6.01
N VAL A 234 0.96 13.61 6.03
CA VAL A 234 0.37 12.83 7.12
C VAL A 234 0.70 11.35 6.93
N PRO A 235 1.40 10.71 7.89
CA PRO A 235 1.74 9.31 7.75
C PRO A 235 0.49 8.42 7.88
N TRP A 236 0.54 7.22 7.29
CA TRP A 236 -0.59 6.29 7.21
C TRP A 236 -1.31 6.06 8.55
N TRP A 237 -0.58 5.93 9.64
CA TRP A 237 -1.14 5.69 10.97
C TRP A 237 -1.88 6.90 11.58
N ARG A 238 -1.77 8.07 10.96
CA ARG A 238 -2.52 9.31 11.33
C ARG A 238 -3.68 9.62 10.40
N LEU A 239 -3.86 8.90 9.30
CA LEU A 239 -4.98 9.12 8.37
C LEU A 239 -6.36 9.01 9.04
N PRO A 240 -6.61 8.12 10.03
CA PRO A 240 -7.89 8.16 10.76
C PRO A 240 -8.17 9.49 11.48
N ALA A 241 -7.14 10.14 11.99
CA ALA A 241 -7.30 11.47 12.62
C ALA A 241 -7.52 12.56 11.56
N ALA A 242 -6.87 12.47 10.41
CA ALA A 242 -7.07 13.38 9.28
C ALA A 242 -8.53 13.28 8.78
N LYS A 243 -9.07 12.07 8.62
CA LYS A 243 -10.48 11.86 8.23
C LYS A 243 -11.44 12.52 9.23
N ARG A 244 -11.26 12.26 10.53
CA ARG A 244 -12.13 12.88 11.56
C ARG A 244 -12.07 14.40 11.52
N ALA A 245 -10.90 14.99 11.33
CA ALA A 245 -10.73 16.44 11.25
C ALA A 245 -11.47 17.03 10.02
N ARG A 246 -11.36 16.37 8.86
CA ARG A 246 -12.05 16.81 7.63
C ARG A 246 -13.57 16.74 7.76
N VAL A 247 -14.10 15.62 8.22
CA VAL A 247 -15.55 15.43 8.40
C VAL A 247 -16.10 16.46 9.39
N GLY A 248 -15.43 16.70 10.52
CA GLY A 248 -15.85 17.71 11.49
C GLY A 248 -15.85 19.15 10.93
N GLN A 249 -14.98 19.47 9.96
CA GLN A 249 -15.00 20.78 9.28
C GLN A 249 -16.18 20.91 8.32
N THR A 250 -16.52 19.85 7.58
CA THR A 250 -17.69 19.86 6.67
C THR A 250 -18.98 20.09 7.44
N ASP A 251 -19.19 19.35 8.54
CA ASP A 251 -20.38 19.47 9.39
C ASP A 251 -20.54 20.87 10.00
N LEU A 252 -19.44 21.58 10.26
CA LEU A 252 -19.47 22.95 10.78
C LEU A 252 -19.86 23.96 9.70
N ASN A 253 -19.33 23.80 8.49
CA ASN A 253 -19.64 24.70 7.37
C ASN A 253 -21.11 24.56 6.92
N GLU A 254 -21.71 23.37 7.03
CA GLU A 254 -23.12 23.15 6.72
C GLU A 254 -24.07 23.73 7.79
N LYS A 255 -23.61 23.97 9.03
CA LYS A 255 -24.40 24.50 10.15
C LYS A 255 -24.33 26.02 10.30
N VAL A 256 -23.50 26.71 9.53
CA VAL A 256 -23.44 28.16 9.50
C VAL A 256 -24.30 28.63 8.32
N PRO A 257 -25.56 29.11 8.54
CA PRO A 257 -26.36 29.70 7.47
C PRO A 257 -25.70 30.97 6.98
N ALA A 258 -25.77 31.21 5.66
CA ALA A 258 -25.29 32.41 4.99
C ALA A 258 -26.02 33.70 5.47
#